data_7e33f95b1bf06acf95de7d76f4ed93e2
#
_entry.id   7e33f95b1bf06acf95de7d76f4ed93e2
#
_cell.length_a   1.000
_cell.length_b   1.000
_cell.length_c   1.000
_cell.angle_alpha   90.00
_cell.angle_beta   90.00
_cell.angle_gamma   90.00
#
_symmetry.space_group_name_H-M   'P 1'
#
loop_
_entity.id
_entity.type
_entity.pdbx_description
1 polymer ?
#
loop_
_entity_poly.entity_id
_entity_poly.type
_entity_poly.pdbx_seq_one_letter_code
_entity_poly.pdbx_strand_id
1 'polypeptide(L)'
;MPSTKKPTAGNISRRETFAFGATAAAIAAMPASSAAASNRPRPARVDVIVVGAGFAGLTAARELRRSGKSVVILEADERVGGRTKSGVVAGERVDMGGQWVGPTQTELLALAAEYDVASIEQYADGDNIIDINGHMARYKGETPALPDADLEVFGALVAQLDEYANRIAMPKPWLVDQAKTWDAHTVESWMLANVTSESVRSLMRVLVQAVFSTEAGQCSFLYFLSYLASAGGLEALISTRGGAQDRFFPDSLWQIADKMASELRKFLVLDAPVSLIEQNDQGVRVTTSKGMWSCDRVIVTAPPPMAARIDYIPPMPARRDGLTQRMPMGCVIKVVIAYEKPFWREQGLSGLVLSDKVEFGPWLDRVTPLTRGGALVGFFDGGPAQEWADRPAEERRAKVLADIALYFGDQALKPTDYLEEVWTRTPLNRGGYVAVPGPGVLTAFGEALAEPVGRIHWAGTETSDVWVGYVDGAIRSGKRAAAEVLRVL
;
A
#
# COMPACT_ATOMS: atom_id res chain seq x y z
N MET A 1 65.07 3.72 18.78
CA MET A 1 65.21 4.62 19.94
C MET A 1 65.22 6.04 19.44
N PRO A 2 64.45 6.99 19.94
CA PRO A 2 64.07 7.24 21.34
C PRO A 2 62.54 7.31 21.52
N SER A 3 62.12 6.96 22.64
CA SER A 3 61.84 7.54 23.95
C SER A 3 60.36 7.97 24.11
N THR A 4 59.68 7.20 24.88
CA THR A 4 58.34 7.36 25.46
C THR A 4 58.20 8.52 26.43
N LYS A 5 57.11 9.29 26.38
CA LYS A 5 56.56 9.97 27.58
C LYS A 5 55.06 9.90 27.59
N LYS A 6 54.52 9.21 28.60
CA LYS A 6 53.11 9.31 29.08
C LYS A 6 52.90 10.65 29.79
N PRO A 7 51.72 11.26 29.77
CA PRO A 7 51.31 12.22 30.76
C PRO A 7 50.45 11.55 31.83
N THR A 8 50.75 11.94 33.04
CA THR A 8 50.18 11.58 34.33
C THR A 8 48.75 12.08 34.54
N ALA A 9 47.99 11.28 35.29
CA ALA A 9 46.69 11.60 35.81
C ALA A 9 46.76 12.76 36.83
N GLY A 10 45.91 13.77 36.63
CA GLY A 10 45.66 14.85 37.58
C GLY A 10 44.36 14.64 38.34
N ASN A 11 44.43 14.46 39.64
CA ASN A 11 43.35 14.47 40.59
C ASN A 11 42.60 15.81 40.57
N ILE A 12 41.26 15.80 40.41
CA ILE A 12 40.38 16.94 40.72
C ILE A 12 39.64 16.66 42.00
N SER A 13 39.94 17.50 42.99
CA SER A 13 39.41 17.52 44.32
C SER A 13 37.93 18.01 44.34
N ARG A 14 37.10 17.35 45.14
CA ARG A 14 35.79 17.81 45.58
C ARG A 14 35.94 19.02 46.50
N ARG A 15 35.15 20.04 46.27
CA ARG A 15 34.50 21.01 47.19
C ARG A 15 34.56 22.42 46.62
N GLU A 16 33.43 22.80 45.99
CA GLU A 16 33.00 24.21 46.08
C GLU A 16 31.48 24.21 46.32
N THR A 17 31.12 24.65 47.51
CA THR A 17 29.78 24.84 48.02
C THR A 17 29.27 26.19 47.48
N PHE A 18 28.27 26.20 46.64
CA PHE A 18 27.58 27.44 46.27
C PHE A 18 26.46 27.72 47.24
N ALA A 19 26.57 28.83 47.97
CA ALA A 19 25.53 29.40 48.80
C ALA A 19 24.44 30.04 47.94
N PHE A 20 23.20 29.55 48.04
CA PHE A 20 22.02 30.23 47.48
C PHE A 20 21.54 31.33 48.42
N GLY A 21 21.71 32.58 48.01
CA GLY A 21 21.07 33.71 48.63
C GLY A 21 19.58 33.76 48.27
N ALA A 22 18.71 33.73 49.29
CA ALA A 22 17.28 33.89 49.11
C ALA A 22 16.92 35.36 48.84
N THR A 23 16.48 35.64 47.67
CA THR A 23 15.76 36.90 47.36
C THR A 23 14.26 36.57 47.21
N ALA A 24 13.47 36.98 48.19
CA ALA A 24 12.02 36.89 48.16
C ALA A 24 11.48 37.89 47.14
N ALA A 25 11.04 37.44 45.99
CA ALA A 25 10.26 38.23 45.04
C ALA A 25 8.76 38.04 45.32
N ALA A 26 8.10 39.14 45.62
CA ALA A 26 6.66 39.22 45.82
C ALA A 26 5.93 38.78 44.54
N ILE A 27 5.20 37.66 44.60
CA ILE A 27 4.28 37.25 43.52
C ILE A 27 3.02 38.09 43.68
N ALA A 28 2.87 39.10 42.81
CA ALA A 28 1.59 39.79 42.58
C ALA A 28 0.61 38.79 41.97
N ALA A 29 -0.48 38.51 42.70
CA ALA A 29 -1.58 37.68 42.21
C ALA A 29 -2.23 38.39 41.00
N MET A 30 -1.98 37.92 39.78
CA MET A 30 -2.78 38.25 38.61
C MET A 30 -4.13 37.53 38.73
N PRO A 31 -5.25 38.20 38.48
CA PRO A 31 -6.55 37.54 38.44
C PRO A 31 -6.55 36.47 37.34
N ALA A 32 -6.93 35.27 37.71
CA ALA A 32 -7.17 34.20 36.75
C ALA A 32 -8.22 34.68 35.76
N SER A 33 -7.77 34.99 34.54
CA SER A 33 -8.64 35.18 33.41
C SER A 33 -9.39 33.86 33.21
N SER A 34 -10.66 33.84 33.57
CA SER A 34 -11.57 32.76 33.20
C SER A 34 -11.58 32.72 31.68
N ALA A 35 -10.83 31.76 31.09
CA ALA A 35 -10.95 31.44 29.71
C ALA A 35 -12.43 31.09 29.46
N ALA A 36 -13.14 32.00 28.81
CA ALA A 36 -14.48 31.77 28.33
C ALA A 36 -14.42 30.50 27.51
N ALA A 37 -14.97 29.40 28.02
CA ALA A 37 -15.18 28.17 27.32
C ALA A 37 -15.90 28.51 26.03
N SER A 38 -15.20 28.42 24.90
CA SER A 38 -15.78 28.66 23.59
C SER A 38 -17.00 27.78 23.46
N ASN A 39 -18.17 28.38 23.38
CA ASN A 39 -19.45 27.71 23.22
C ASN A 39 -19.56 27.17 21.78
N ARG A 40 -18.55 26.40 21.34
CA ARG A 40 -18.65 25.61 20.13
C ARG A 40 -19.61 24.47 20.44
N PRO A 41 -20.68 24.28 19.66
CA PRO A 41 -21.59 23.15 19.86
C PRO A 41 -20.71 21.90 19.89
N ARG A 42 -20.81 21.11 20.98
CA ARG A 42 -20.20 19.78 21.03
C ARG A 42 -20.74 19.04 19.82
N PRO A 43 -19.89 18.49 18.93
CA PRO A 43 -20.39 17.69 17.83
C PRO A 43 -21.28 16.61 18.41
N ALA A 44 -22.47 16.45 17.85
CA ALA A 44 -23.44 15.46 18.30
C ALA A 44 -22.76 14.09 18.28
N ARG A 45 -22.95 13.28 19.35
CA ARG A 45 -22.49 11.90 19.40
C ARG A 45 -23.10 11.15 18.22
N VAL A 46 -22.28 10.38 17.50
CA VAL A 46 -22.71 9.50 16.41
C VAL A 46 -22.55 8.04 16.81
N ASP A 47 -23.23 7.14 16.11
CA ASP A 47 -23.06 5.72 16.38
C ASP A 47 -21.63 5.26 16.03
N VAL A 48 -21.10 5.69 14.88
CA VAL A 48 -19.81 5.20 14.39
C VAL A 48 -18.96 6.36 13.81
N ILE A 49 -17.69 6.38 14.16
CA ILE A 49 -16.68 7.17 13.46
C ILE A 49 -15.86 6.21 12.58
N VAL A 50 -15.67 6.58 11.32
CA VAL A 50 -14.79 5.90 10.37
C VAL A 50 -13.56 6.76 10.17
N VAL A 51 -12.38 6.21 10.44
CA VAL A 51 -11.09 6.88 10.26
C VAL A 51 -10.48 6.45 8.93
N GLY A 52 -10.43 7.39 7.99
CA GLY A 52 -9.97 7.22 6.61
C GLY A 52 -11.11 7.17 5.60
N ALA A 53 -10.92 7.87 4.47
CA ALA A 53 -11.84 7.90 3.32
C ALA A 53 -11.26 7.22 2.07
N GLY A 54 -10.48 6.15 2.26
CA GLY A 54 -10.17 5.18 1.21
C GLY A 54 -11.36 4.27 0.91
N PHE A 55 -11.25 3.37 -0.05
CA PHE A 55 -12.33 2.44 -0.42
C PHE A 55 -12.90 1.65 0.77
N ALA A 56 -12.05 1.20 1.70
CA ALA A 56 -12.52 0.49 2.91
C ALA A 56 -13.41 1.37 3.79
N GLY A 57 -12.98 2.60 4.05
CA GLY A 57 -13.73 3.52 4.91
C GLY A 57 -15.01 4.04 4.27
N LEU A 58 -14.97 4.42 2.99
CA LEU A 58 -16.15 4.83 2.24
C LEU A 58 -17.18 3.70 2.18
N THR A 59 -16.74 2.46 1.93
CA THR A 59 -17.63 1.28 1.95
C THR A 59 -18.24 1.05 3.33
N ALA A 60 -17.43 1.05 4.39
CA ALA A 60 -17.92 0.85 5.75
C ALA A 60 -18.95 1.92 6.14
N ALA A 61 -18.68 3.18 5.85
CA ALA A 61 -19.59 4.28 6.12
C ALA A 61 -20.92 4.14 5.34
N ARG A 62 -20.85 3.72 4.08
CA ARG A 62 -22.02 3.50 3.22
C ARG A 62 -22.91 2.38 3.75
N GLU A 63 -22.33 1.24 4.13
CA GLU A 63 -23.08 0.11 4.72
C GLU A 63 -23.75 0.50 6.04
N LEU A 64 -23.04 1.20 6.92
CA LEU A 64 -23.58 1.72 8.17
C LEU A 64 -24.73 2.72 7.93
N ARG A 65 -24.57 3.64 6.97
CA ARG A 65 -25.62 4.60 6.60
C ARG A 65 -26.87 3.91 6.02
N ARG A 66 -26.67 2.91 5.15
CA ARG A 66 -27.79 2.10 4.61
C ARG A 66 -28.54 1.35 5.71
N SER A 67 -27.84 1.00 6.80
CA SER A 67 -28.43 0.38 8.01
C SER A 67 -29.02 1.40 9.01
N GLY A 68 -29.14 2.67 8.63
CA GLY A 68 -29.78 3.72 9.45
C GLY A 68 -28.89 4.31 10.55
N LYS A 69 -27.60 3.95 10.62
CA LYS A 69 -26.69 4.45 11.65
C LYS A 69 -26.18 5.86 11.34
N SER A 70 -25.96 6.66 12.38
CA SER A 70 -25.29 7.94 12.27
C SER A 70 -23.78 7.74 12.18
N VAL A 71 -23.12 8.38 11.17
CA VAL A 71 -21.71 8.17 10.86
C VAL A 71 -21.00 9.50 10.65
N VAL A 72 -19.75 9.60 11.06
CA VAL A 72 -18.80 10.63 10.63
C VAL A 72 -17.56 9.93 10.05
N ILE A 73 -17.06 10.43 8.92
CA ILE A 73 -15.82 9.96 8.28
C ILE A 73 -14.78 11.05 8.51
N LEU A 74 -13.64 10.70 9.11
CA LEU A 74 -12.50 11.59 9.36
C LEU A 74 -11.35 11.18 8.43
N GLU A 75 -11.07 12.03 7.44
CA GLU A 75 -9.98 11.81 6.48
C GLU A 75 -8.85 12.78 6.77
N ALA A 76 -7.63 12.26 6.78
CA ALA A 76 -6.44 13.04 7.05
C ALA A 76 -5.98 13.90 5.88
N ASP A 77 -6.28 13.46 4.65
CA ASP A 77 -5.94 14.17 3.40
C ASP A 77 -7.00 15.22 3.04
N GLU A 78 -6.64 16.11 2.14
CA GLU A 78 -7.57 17.05 1.46
C GLU A 78 -8.46 16.34 0.41
N ARG A 79 -8.18 15.07 0.10
CA ARG A 79 -8.85 14.24 -0.91
C ARG A 79 -9.26 12.88 -0.34
N VAL A 80 -10.19 12.24 -1.03
CA VAL A 80 -10.59 10.84 -0.78
C VAL A 80 -9.81 9.86 -1.63
N GLY A 81 -10.01 8.55 -1.42
CA GLY A 81 -9.48 7.46 -2.23
C GLY A 81 -8.26 6.75 -1.62
N GLY A 82 -7.58 7.39 -0.66
CA GLY A 82 -6.41 6.77 -0.01
C GLY A 82 -5.30 6.41 -1.01
N ARG A 83 -5.03 5.10 -1.18
CA ARG A 83 -4.02 4.57 -2.12
C ARG A 83 -4.47 4.56 -3.60
N THR A 84 -5.64 5.09 -3.92
CA THR A 84 -6.01 5.48 -5.29
C THR A 84 -5.92 7.00 -5.40
N LYS A 85 -5.34 7.48 -6.48
CA LYS A 85 -5.10 8.91 -6.73
C LYS A 85 -5.10 9.13 -8.22
N SER A 86 -5.73 10.20 -8.68
CA SER A 86 -5.62 10.62 -10.08
C SER A 86 -4.56 11.71 -10.26
N GLY A 87 -3.98 11.76 -11.47
CA GLY A 87 -3.17 12.85 -11.99
C GLY A 87 -3.63 13.22 -13.38
N VAL A 88 -2.95 14.15 -14.02
CA VAL A 88 -3.23 14.54 -15.43
C VAL A 88 -1.94 14.46 -16.24
N VAL A 89 -1.96 13.72 -17.34
CA VAL A 89 -0.84 13.59 -18.28
C VAL A 89 -1.38 13.83 -19.70
N ALA A 90 -0.77 14.73 -20.42
CA ALA A 90 -1.18 15.15 -21.77
C ALA A 90 -2.69 15.51 -21.88
N GLY A 91 -3.25 16.05 -20.80
CA GLY A 91 -4.66 16.44 -20.72
C GLY A 91 -5.63 15.29 -20.40
N GLU A 92 -5.16 14.06 -20.23
CA GLU A 92 -5.95 12.91 -19.80
C GLU A 92 -5.77 12.65 -18.31
N ARG A 93 -6.85 12.30 -17.60
CA ARG A 93 -6.78 11.84 -16.23
C ARG A 93 -6.25 10.41 -16.17
N VAL A 94 -5.26 10.18 -15.33
CA VAL A 94 -4.58 8.90 -15.18
C VAL A 94 -4.52 8.48 -13.71
N ASP A 95 -4.34 7.17 -13.47
CA ASP A 95 -4.13 6.65 -12.12
C ASP A 95 -2.67 6.81 -11.70
N MET A 96 -2.45 7.52 -10.61
CA MET A 96 -1.16 7.61 -9.94
C MET A 96 -1.04 6.66 -8.73
N GLY A 97 -2.12 5.94 -8.40
CA GLY A 97 -2.20 4.86 -7.42
C GLY A 97 -2.73 3.57 -8.04
N GLY A 98 -3.58 2.82 -7.32
CA GLY A 98 -4.24 1.63 -7.82
C GLY A 98 -4.99 1.92 -9.13
N GLN A 99 -4.86 1.02 -10.10
CA GLN A 99 -5.31 1.24 -11.48
C GLN A 99 -6.15 0.09 -12.01
N TRP A 100 -5.66 -1.14 -11.89
CA TRP A 100 -6.22 -2.30 -12.56
C TRP A 100 -7.29 -3.03 -11.76
N VAL A 101 -8.08 -3.83 -12.48
CA VAL A 101 -9.08 -4.74 -11.94
C VAL A 101 -9.07 -6.04 -12.74
N GLY A 102 -9.06 -7.17 -12.05
CA GLY A 102 -9.20 -8.50 -12.63
C GLY A 102 -10.64 -9.00 -12.59
N PRO A 103 -10.98 -10.04 -13.37
CA PRO A 103 -12.35 -10.55 -13.50
C PRO A 103 -12.91 -11.14 -12.19
N THR A 104 -12.07 -11.59 -11.28
CA THR A 104 -12.47 -12.15 -9.98
C THR A 104 -12.53 -11.09 -8.86
N GLN A 105 -12.21 -9.84 -9.14
CA GLN A 105 -12.35 -8.70 -8.22
C GLN A 105 -13.80 -8.18 -8.26
N THR A 106 -14.72 -9.02 -7.84
CA THR A 106 -16.14 -8.87 -8.06
C THR A 106 -16.77 -7.69 -7.31
N GLU A 107 -16.21 -7.31 -6.16
CA GLU A 107 -16.72 -6.18 -5.38
C GLU A 107 -16.40 -4.84 -6.04
N LEU A 108 -15.20 -4.70 -6.60
CA LEU A 108 -14.83 -3.50 -7.33
C LEU A 108 -15.61 -3.40 -8.65
N LEU A 109 -15.76 -4.50 -9.38
CA LEU A 109 -16.54 -4.53 -10.63
C LEU A 109 -18.03 -4.20 -10.37
N ALA A 110 -18.62 -4.75 -9.32
CA ALA A 110 -20.00 -4.44 -8.93
C ALA A 110 -20.15 -2.96 -8.55
N LEU A 111 -19.19 -2.40 -7.81
CA LEU A 111 -19.19 -1.00 -7.43
C LEU A 111 -19.02 -0.08 -8.64
N ALA A 112 -18.15 -0.43 -9.58
CA ALA A 112 -17.98 0.29 -10.84
C ALA A 112 -19.27 0.31 -11.66
N ALA A 113 -19.96 -0.83 -11.76
CA ALA A 113 -21.24 -0.93 -12.44
C ALA A 113 -22.34 -0.11 -11.74
N GLU A 114 -22.38 -0.10 -10.40
CA GLU A 114 -23.33 0.71 -9.62
C GLU A 114 -23.18 2.21 -9.89
N TYR A 115 -21.95 2.67 -10.15
CA TYR A 115 -21.65 4.07 -10.46
C TYR A 115 -21.57 4.39 -11.95
N ASP A 116 -21.91 3.45 -12.82
CA ASP A 116 -21.84 3.58 -14.28
C ASP A 116 -20.42 4.00 -14.74
N VAL A 117 -19.41 3.29 -14.22
CA VAL A 117 -17.99 3.47 -14.57
C VAL A 117 -17.52 2.26 -15.35
N ALA A 118 -17.39 2.42 -16.66
CA ALA A 118 -16.94 1.36 -17.55
C ALA A 118 -15.41 1.15 -17.45
N SER A 119 -14.98 -0.10 -17.42
CA SER A 119 -13.57 -0.48 -17.59
C SER A 119 -13.29 -0.90 -19.03
N ILE A 120 -12.03 -0.80 -19.45
CA ILE A 120 -11.54 -1.29 -20.74
C ILE A 120 -10.49 -2.36 -20.51
N GLU A 121 -10.30 -3.25 -21.48
CA GLU A 121 -9.23 -4.24 -21.44
C GLU A 121 -7.85 -3.58 -21.51
N GLN A 122 -6.91 -4.13 -20.74
CA GLN A 122 -5.51 -3.78 -20.85
C GLN A 122 -4.99 -4.21 -22.23
N TYR A 123 -4.38 -3.29 -22.95
CA TYR A 123 -3.74 -3.66 -24.21
C TYR A 123 -2.60 -4.64 -23.97
N ALA A 124 -2.65 -5.79 -24.61
CA ALA A 124 -1.67 -6.87 -24.51
C ALA A 124 -1.42 -7.55 -25.89
N ASP A 125 -1.79 -6.89 -26.98
CA ASP A 125 -1.49 -7.39 -28.31
C ASP A 125 -0.05 -7.06 -28.70
N GLY A 126 0.58 -7.96 -29.47
CA GLY A 126 1.99 -7.86 -29.82
C GLY A 126 2.89 -8.73 -28.95
N ASP A 127 4.19 -8.51 -29.06
CA ASP A 127 5.19 -9.26 -28.32
C ASP A 127 5.52 -8.54 -26.98
N ASN A 128 5.60 -9.29 -25.90
CA ASN A 128 6.23 -8.87 -24.65
C ASN A 128 7.76 -9.04 -24.76
N ILE A 129 8.51 -8.36 -23.93
CA ILE A 129 9.95 -8.54 -23.78
C ILE A 129 10.26 -9.10 -22.41
N ILE A 130 11.13 -10.11 -22.34
CA ILE A 130 11.79 -10.59 -21.14
C ILE A 130 13.29 -10.43 -21.28
N ASP A 131 13.98 -9.91 -20.24
CA ASP A 131 15.44 -9.81 -20.15
C ASP A 131 15.86 -10.19 -18.76
N ILE A 132 16.02 -11.48 -18.51
CA ILE A 132 16.29 -12.06 -17.19
C ILE A 132 17.57 -12.88 -17.23
N ASN A 133 18.46 -12.62 -16.30
CA ASN A 133 19.75 -13.32 -16.16
C ASN A 133 20.56 -13.37 -17.47
N GLY A 134 20.52 -12.27 -18.25
CA GLY A 134 21.19 -12.15 -19.53
C GLY A 134 20.52 -12.85 -20.72
N HIS A 135 19.36 -13.45 -20.53
CA HIS A 135 18.51 -14.01 -21.59
C HIS A 135 17.43 -12.99 -21.99
N MET A 136 17.59 -12.40 -23.16
CA MET A 136 16.60 -11.48 -23.72
C MET A 136 15.83 -12.18 -24.85
N ALA A 137 14.50 -12.17 -24.77
CA ALA A 137 13.60 -12.75 -25.76
C ALA A 137 12.30 -11.96 -25.91
N ARG A 138 11.65 -12.10 -27.10
CA ARG A 138 10.27 -11.66 -27.31
C ARG A 138 9.34 -12.86 -27.19
N TYR A 139 8.16 -12.66 -26.62
CA TYR A 139 7.16 -13.72 -26.48
C TYR A 139 5.74 -13.17 -26.53
N LYS A 140 4.77 -14.05 -26.81
CA LYS A 140 3.35 -13.72 -26.82
C LYS A 140 2.62 -14.41 -25.67
N GLY A 141 1.57 -13.77 -25.17
CA GLY A 141 0.74 -14.33 -24.12
C GLY A 141 1.36 -14.18 -22.72
N GLU A 142 0.95 -15.02 -21.79
CA GLU A 142 1.26 -14.89 -20.36
C GLU A 142 2.49 -15.73 -19.93
N THR A 143 2.87 -16.72 -20.72
CA THR A 143 4.03 -17.59 -20.38
C THR A 143 5.33 -16.93 -20.84
N PRO A 144 6.27 -16.63 -19.92
CA PRO A 144 7.53 -15.96 -20.25
C PRO A 144 8.42 -16.87 -21.11
N ALA A 145 9.12 -16.30 -22.08
CA ALA A 145 10.07 -17.04 -22.92
C ALA A 145 11.39 -17.24 -22.19
N LEU A 146 11.47 -18.30 -21.39
CA LEU A 146 12.71 -18.79 -20.77
C LEU A 146 13.28 -19.96 -21.61
N PRO A 147 14.58 -20.29 -21.45
CA PRO A 147 15.11 -21.56 -21.92
C PRO A 147 14.27 -22.75 -21.42
N ASP A 148 14.11 -23.80 -22.23
CA ASP A 148 13.21 -24.94 -21.94
C ASP A 148 13.40 -25.50 -20.54
N ALA A 149 14.65 -25.72 -20.10
CA ALA A 149 14.97 -26.23 -18.77
C ALA A 149 14.52 -25.29 -17.64
N ASP A 150 14.63 -23.98 -17.83
CA ASP A 150 14.17 -22.99 -16.86
C ASP A 150 12.64 -22.87 -16.86
N LEU A 151 12.01 -23.03 -18.03
CA LEU A 151 10.56 -23.04 -18.16
C LEU A 151 9.92 -24.26 -17.44
N GLU A 152 10.55 -25.45 -17.50
CA GLU A 152 10.14 -26.61 -16.71
C GLU A 152 10.23 -26.34 -15.22
N VAL A 153 11.34 -25.73 -14.75
CA VAL A 153 11.52 -25.36 -13.33
C VAL A 153 10.48 -24.31 -12.92
N PHE A 154 10.21 -23.32 -13.75
CA PHE A 154 9.20 -22.28 -13.47
C PHE A 154 7.78 -22.89 -13.38
N GLY A 155 7.40 -23.76 -14.31
CA GLY A 155 6.10 -24.44 -14.27
C GLY A 155 5.93 -25.32 -13.02
N ALA A 156 6.98 -26.07 -12.64
CA ALA A 156 6.97 -26.87 -11.41
C ALA A 156 6.86 -25.98 -10.16
N LEU A 157 7.55 -24.84 -10.15
CA LEU A 157 7.47 -23.85 -9.05
C LEU A 157 6.05 -23.27 -8.92
N VAL A 158 5.43 -22.84 -10.01
CA VAL A 158 4.05 -22.31 -9.99
C VAL A 158 3.10 -23.35 -9.41
N ALA A 159 3.15 -24.60 -9.90
CA ALA A 159 2.30 -25.67 -9.39
C ALA A 159 2.53 -25.94 -7.89
N GLN A 160 3.77 -25.88 -7.41
CA GLN A 160 4.10 -26.07 -5.99
C GLN A 160 3.57 -24.90 -5.12
N LEU A 161 3.74 -23.67 -5.59
CA LEU A 161 3.25 -22.47 -4.88
C LEU A 161 1.72 -22.50 -4.78
N ASP A 162 1.02 -22.86 -5.85
CA ASP A 162 -0.44 -22.97 -5.86
C ASP A 162 -0.92 -24.12 -4.95
N GLU A 163 -0.23 -25.25 -4.93
CA GLU A 163 -0.51 -26.34 -3.99
C GLU A 163 -0.39 -25.85 -2.53
N TYR A 164 0.66 -25.09 -2.21
CA TYR A 164 0.85 -24.56 -0.86
C TYR A 164 -0.22 -23.49 -0.53
N ALA A 165 -0.52 -22.60 -1.44
CA ALA A 165 -1.56 -21.59 -1.28
C ALA A 165 -2.94 -22.22 -1.04
N ASN A 166 -3.28 -23.30 -1.74
CA ASN A 166 -4.53 -24.04 -1.58
C ASN A 166 -4.69 -24.71 -0.20
N ARG A 167 -3.62 -24.89 0.57
CA ARG A 167 -3.69 -25.37 1.95
C ARG A 167 -4.01 -24.29 2.96
N ILE A 168 -3.94 -23.02 2.56
CA ILE A 168 -4.13 -21.88 3.46
C ILE A 168 -5.61 -21.52 3.54
N ALA A 169 -6.16 -21.59 4.75
CA ALA A 169 -7.52 -21.13 5.03
C ALA A 169 -7.51 -19.63 5.39
N MET A 170 -7.79 -18.76 4.42
CA MET A 170 -7.94 -17.33 4.69
C MET A 170 -9.20 -17.08 5.56
N PRO A 171 -9.19 -16.08 6.45
CA PRO A 171 -8.14 -15.09 6.69
C PRO A 171 -7.11 -15.48 7.78
N LYS A 172 -6.92 -16.76 8.09
CA LYS A 172 -6.08 -17.22 9.20
C LYS A 172 -4.89 -18.07 8.72
N PRO A 173 -3.97 -17.52 7.91
CA PRO A 173 -2.86 -18.30 7.33
C PRO A 173 -1.94 -18.94 8.38
N TRP A 174 -1.86 -18.38 9.58
CA TRP A 174 -1.07 -18.91 10.68
C TRP A 174 -1.60 -20.23 11.28
N LEU A 175 -2.78 -20.71 10.84
CA LEU A 175 -3.34 -21.99 11.29
C LEU A 175 -2.97 -23.18 10.42
N VAL A 176 -2.32 -22.98 9.26
CA VAL A 176 -1.83 -24.12 8.46
C VAL A 176 -0.70 -24.86 9.20
N ASP A 177 -0.65 -26.15 9.07
CA ASP A 177 0.33 -27.00 9.81
C ASP A 177 1.78 -26.55 9.63
N GLN A 178 2.13 -26.10 8.42
CA GLN A 178 3.47 -25.60 8.08
C GLN A 178 3.70 -24.12 8.40
N ALA A 179 2.74 -23.42 9.03
CA ALA A 179 2.82 -21.97 9.22
C ALA A 179 4.15 -21.50 9.82
N LYS A 180 4.62 -22.16 10.90
CA LYS A 180 5.88 -21.79 11.55
C LYS A 180 7.09 -22.00 10.66
N THR A 181 7.10 -23.05 9.86
CA THR A 181 8.19 -23.34 8.92
C THR A 181 8.20 -22.30 7.79
N TRP A 182 7.05 -22.05 7.19
CA TRP A 182 6.94 -21.09 6.10
C TRP A 182 7.19 -19.65 6.57
N ASP A 183 6.68 -19.27 7.74
CA ASP A 183 6.88 -17.91 8.29
C ASP A 183 8.31 -17.69 8.82
N ALA A 184 9.12 -18.73 9.00
CA ALA A 184 10.53 -18.60 9.35
C ALA A 184 11.42 -18.20 8.17
N HIS A 185 10.92 -18.31 6.95
CA HIS A 185 11.64 -17.96 5.73
C HIS A 185 11.15 -16.63 5.13
N THR A 186 12.07 -15.91 4.49
CA THR A 186 11.70 -14.94 3.46
C THR A 186 11.42 -15.69 2.15
N VAL A 187 10.74 -15.05 1.18
CA VAL A 187 10.59 -15.60 -0.16
C VAL A 187 11.95 -15.93 -0.77
N GLU A 188 12.93 -15.04 -0.61
CA GLU A 188 14.31 -15.25 -1.11
C GLU A 188 14.97 -16.46 -0.46
N SER A 189 14.97 -16.59 0.87
CA SER A 189 15.63 -17.71 1.55
C SER A 189 14.97 -19.05 1.22
N TRP A 190 13.66 -19.06 0.99
CA TRP A 190 12.94 -20.24 0.55
C TRP A 190 13.32 -20.61 -0.90
N MET A 191 13.37 -19.64 -1.81
CA MET A 191 13.76 -19.86 -3.21
C MET A 191 15.20 -20.40 -3.32
N LEU A 192 16.14 -19.83 -2.57
CA LEU A 192 17.54 -20.30 -2.57
C LEU A 192 17.67 -21.78 -2.15
N ALA A 193 16.80 -22.25 -1.27
CA ALA A 193 16.80 -23.63 -0.80
C ALA A 193 16.04 -24.61 -1.72
N ASN A 194 15.08 -24.13 -2.53
CA ASN A 194 14.13 -25.00 -3.23
C ASN A 194 14.11 -24.82 -4.76
N VAL A 195 14.64 -23.74 -5.30
CA VAL A 195 14.63 -23.45 -6.74
C VAL A 195 16.05 -23.51 -7.29
N THR A 196 16.32 -24.43 -8.19
CA THR A 196 17.68 -24.68 -8.70
C THR A 196 18.12 -23.67 -9.76
N SER A 197 17.18 -23.16 -10.59
CA SER A 197 17.50 -22.21 -11.67
C SER A 197 17.66 -20.77 -11.14
N GLU A 198 18.79 -20.15 -11.48
CA GLU A 198 19.01 -18.70 -11.18
C GLU A 198 18.08 -17.83 -12.01
N SER A 199 17.85 -18.15 -13.29
CA SER A 199 16.93 -17.39 -14.15
C SER A 199 15.51 -17.37 -13.56
N VAL A 200 15.03 -18.50 -13.03
CA VAL A 200 13.72 -18.57 -12.37
C VAL A 200 13.72 -17.78 -11.06
N ARG A 201 14.78 -17.83 -10.26
CA ARG A 201 14.89 -17.00 -9.04
C ARG A 201 14.90 -15.51 -9.38
N SER A 202 15.66 -15.10 -10.41
CA SER A 202 15.68 -13.69 -10.86
C SER A 202 14.31 -13.23 -11.36
N LEU A 203 13.62 -14.03 -12.17
CA LEU A 203 12.25 -13.73 -12.59
C LEU A 203 11.31 -13.58 -11.38
N MET A 204 11.38 -14.50 -10.41
CA MET A 204 10.55 -14.43 -9.21
C MET A 204 10.85 -13.18 -8.36
N ARG A 205 12.11 -12.72 -8.27
CA ARG A 205 12.43 -11.45 -7.60
C ARG A 205 11.74 -10.27 -8.27
N VAL A 206 11.77 -10.20 -9.60
CA VAL A 206 11.06 -9.17 -10.39
C VAL A 206 9.55 -9.24 -10.12
N LEU A 207 8.95 -10.44 -10.13
CA LEU A 207 7.51 -10.61 -9.87
C LEU A 207 7.13 -10.24 -8.44
N VAL A 208 7.95 -10.60 -7.44
CA VAL A 208 7.73 -10.21 -6.03
C VAL A 208 7.80 -8.69 -5.87
N GLN A 209 8.79 -8.03 -6.47
CA GLN A 209 8.87 -6.57 -6.47
C GLN A 209 7.62 -5.95 -7.10
N ALA A 210 7.20 -6.41 -8.28
CA ALA A 210 6.04 -5.88 -9.00
C ALA A 210 4.71 -6.07 -8.24
N VAL A 211 4.56 -7.15 -7.45
CA VAL A 211 3.31 -7.45 -6.72
C VAL A 211 3.28 -6.80 -5.34
N PHE A 212 4.42 -6.71 -4.65
CA PHE A 212 4.47 -6.29 -3.24
C PHE A 212 5.18 -4.95 -3.02
N SER A 213 5.84 -4.41 -4.04
CA SER A 213 6.74 -3.24 -3.93
C SER A 213 7.79 -3.42 -2.81
N THR A 214 8.31 -4.63 -2.67
CA THR A 214 9.32 -5.00 -1.67
C THR A 214 10.25 -6.09 -2.21
N GLU A 215 11.40 -6.24 -1.58
CA GLU A 215 12.34 -7.29 -1.94
C GLU A 215 11.87 -8.68 -1.48
N ALA A 216 12.17 -9.72 -2.27
CA ALA A 216 11.91 -11.11 -1.88
C ALA A 216 12.56 -11.48 -0.52
N GLY A 217 13.68 -10.81 -0.18
CA GLY A 217 14.37 -10.96 1.10
C GLY A 217 13.72 -10.25 2.29
N GLN A 218 12.66 -9.48 2.07
CA GLN A 218 11.93 -8.73 3.11
C GLN A 218 10.52 -9.28 3.37
N CYS A 219 9.98 -10.06 2.44
CA CYS A 219 8.63 -10.63 2.52
C CYS A 219 8.65 -12.02 3.18
N SER A 220 7.80 -12.25 4.19
CA SER A 220 7.57 -13.60 4.75
C SER A 220 7.05 -14.53 3.66
N PHE A 221 7.59 -15.75 3.58
CA PHE A 221 7.10 -16.76 2.65
C PHE A 221 5.66 -17.20 2.96
N LEU A 222 5.28 -17.28 4.24
CA LEU A 222 3.88 -17.52 4.63
C LEU A 222 2.95 -16.41 4.16
N TYR A 223 3.38 -15.14 4.29
CA TYR A 223 2.59 -14.01 3.80
C TYR A 223 2.44 -14.05 2.29
N PHE A 224 3.53 -14.32 1.56
CA PHE A 224 3.50 -14.50 0.11
C PHE A 224 2.47 -15.58 -0.29
N LEU A 225 2.51 -16.76 0.33
CA LEU A 225 1.54 -17.83 0.06
C LEU A 225 0.10 -17.44 0.42
N SER A 226 -0.09 -16.70 1.52
CA SER A 226 -1.44 -16.22 1.90
C SER A 226 -1.99 -15.19 0.91
N TYR A 227 -1.12 -14.40 0.32
CA TYR A 227 -1.48 -13.44 -0.73
C TYR A 227 -1.92 -14.16 -2.01
N LEU A 228 -1.17 -15.20 -2.43
CA LEU A 228 -1.57 -16.08 -3.53
C LEU A 228 -2.94 -16.72 -3.25
N ALA A 229 -3.12 -17.30 -2.06
CA ALA A 229 -4.39 -17.90 -1.65
C ALA A 229 -5.56 -16.91 -1.73
N SER A 230 -5.34 -15.66 -1.33
CA SER A 230 -6.37 -14.62 -1.36
C SER A 230 -6.80 -14.22 -2.78
N ALA A 231 -5.92 -14.39 -3.77
CA ALA A 231 -6.15 -14.02 -5.17
C ALA A 231 -6.59 -15.18 -6.06
N GLY A 232 -6.35 -16.42 -5.61
CA GLY A 232 -6.64 -17.63 -6.38
C GLY A 232 -5.45 -18.20 -7.15
N GLY A 233 -4.21 -17.88 -6.73
CA GLY A 233 -2.97 -18.41 -7.27
C GLY A 233 -2.02 -17.35 -7.83
N LEU A 234 -0.82 -17.81 -8.24
CA LEU A 234 0.21 -16.91 -8.76
C LEU A 234 -0.21 -16.28 -10.10
N GLU A 235 -0.77 -17.07 -11.01
CA GLU A 235 -1.21 -16.58 -12.32
C GLU A 235 -2.24 -15.46 -12.20
N ALA A 236 -3.17 -15.55 -11.26
CA ALA A 236 -4.15 -14.50 -11.01
C ALA A 236 -3.51 -13.14 -10.64
N LEU A 237 -2.33 -13.16 -10.02
CA LEU A 237 -1.60 -11.96 -9.62
C LEU A 237 -0.75 -11.34 -10.73
N ILE A 238 -0.19 -12.16 -11.61
CA ILE A 238 0.85 -11.73 -12.56
C ILE A 238 0.37 -11.63 -14.01
N SER A 239 -0.75 -12.28 -14.37
CA SER A 239 -1.25 -12.27 -15.73
C SER A 239 -1.94 -10.95 -16.08
N THR A 240 -1.77 -10.54 -17.32
CA THR A 240 -2.52 -9.42 -17.89
C THR A 240 -3.94 -9.89 -18.23
N ARG A 241 -4.08 -10.86 -19.13
CA ARG A 241 -5.40 -11.39 -19.52
C ARG A 241 -5.91 -12.38 -18.49
N GLY A 242 -7.11 -12.12 -17.96
CA GLY A 242 -7.73 -12.95 -16.92
C GLY A 242 -7.13 -12.79 -15.52
N GLY A 243 -6.04 -12.05 -15.35
CA GLY A 243 -5.38 -11.76 -14.08
C GLY A 243 -5.71 -10.39 -13.48
N ALA A 244 -4.90 -9.97 -12.54
CA ALA A 244 -5.11 -8.72 -11.81
C ALA A 244 -4.99 -7.47 -12.69
N GLN A 245 -4.30 -7.55 -13.82
CA GLN A 245 -4.08 -6.46 -14.77
C GLN A 245 -4.99 -6.53 -15.99
N ASP A 246 -6.09 -7.31 -15.96
CA ASP A 246 -6.96 -7.58 -17.10
C ASP A 246 -7.62 -6.31 -17.68
N ARG A 247 -8.05 -5.43 -16.81
CA ARG A 247 -8.80 -4.22 -17.17
C ARG A 247 -8.37 -3.04 -16.30
N PHE A 248 -8.65 -1.84 -16.79
CA PHE A 248 -8.51 -0.61 -16.02
C PHE A 248 -9.59 0.42 -16.43
N PHE A 249 -9.70 1.52 -15.69
CA PHE A 249 -10.74 2.51 -15.90
C PHE A 249 -10.18 3.72 -16.65
N PRO A 250 -10.68 4.05 -17.85
CA PRO A 250 -10.45 5.37 -18.42
C PRO A 250 -10.90 6.46 -17.45
N ASP A 251 -10.23 7.61 -17.44
CA ASP A 251 -10.50 8.69 -16.50
C ASP A 251 -10.27 8.31 -15.01
N SER A 252 -9.41 7.33 -14.77
CA SER A 252 -8.93 6.87 -13.44
C SER A 252 -9.94 6.10 -12.59
N LEU A 253 -9.49 5.04 -11.93
CA LEU A 253 -10.24 4.28 -10.92
C LEU A 253 -10.69 5.17 -9.74
N TRP A 254 -9.90 6.21 -9.40
CA TRP A 254 -10.20 7.15 -8.33
C TRP A 254 -11.61 7.79 -8.46
N GLN A 255 -12.14 7.96 -9.68
CA GLN A 255 -13.50 8.50 -9.89
C GLN A 255 -14.59 7.73 -9.13
N ILE A 256 -14.41 6.42 -8.90
CA ILE A 256 -15.36 5.61 -8.13
C ILE A 256 -15.35 6.05 -6.65
N ALA A 257 -14.15 6.27 -6.07
CA ALA A 257 -14.04 6.78 -4.70
C ALA A 257 -14.67 8.19 -4.56
N ASP A 258 -14.49 9.05 -5.57
CA ASP A 258 -15.07 10.40 -5.60
C ASP A 258 -16.61 10.35 -5.65
N LYS A 259 -17.19 9.46 -6.46
CA LYS A 259 -18.64 9.25 -6.53
C LYS A 259 -19.19 8.72 -5.19
N MET A 260 -18.52 7.75 -4.55
CA MET A 260 -18.88 7.28 -3.20
C MET A 260 -18.82 8.41 -2.16
N ALA A 261 -17.78 9.21 -2.19
CA ALA A 261 -17.62 10.34 -1.28
C ALA A 261 -18.69 11.42 -1.49
N SER A 262 -19.13 11.62 -2.73
CA SER A 262 -20.21 12.55 -3.06
C SER A 262 -21.53 12.18 -2.39
N GLU A 263 -21.88 10.88 -2.33
CA GLU A 263 -23.04 10.38 -1.56
C GLU A 263 -22.90 10.65 -0.06
N LEU A 264 -21.68 10.57 0.45
CA LEU A 264 -21.34 10.66 1.88
C LEU A 264 -20.89 12.06 2.30
N ARG A 265 -20.95 13.05 1.41
CA ARG A 265 -20.35 14.40 1.60
C ARG A 265 -20.76 15.07 2.90
N LYS A 266 -22.00 14.89 3.36
CA LYS A 266 -22.52 15.49 4.60
C LYS A 266 -21.88 14.89 5.87
N PHE A 267 -21.24 13.73 5.75
CA PHE A 267 -20.66 12.95 6.84
C PHE A 267 -19.14 12.93 6.78
N LEU A 268 -18.54 13.54 5.75
CA LEU A 268 -17.11 13.52 5.47
C LEU A 268 -16.45 14.82 5.96
N VAL A 269 -15.37 14.66 6.71
CA VAL A 269 -14.49 15.74 7.18
C VAL A 269 -13.08 15.45 6.66
N LEU A 270 -12.65 16.22 5.68
CA LEU A 270 -11.29 16.19 5.13
C LEU A 270 -10.32 16.99 6.02
N ASP A 271 -9.01 16.90 5.78
CA ASP A 271 -7.95 17.56 6.56
C ASP A 271 -8.11 17.38 8.08
N ALA A 272 -8.55 16.20 8.49
CA ALA A 272 -8.85 15.87 9.88
C ALA A 272 -8.02 14.65 10.35
N PRO A 273 -6.68 14.74 10.38
CA PRO A 273 -5.84 13.66 10.84
C PRO A 273 -6.19 13.31 12.30
N VAL A 274 -6.54 12.05 12.51
CA VAL A 274 -6.80 11.52 13.85
C VAL A 274 -5.48 11.34 14.57
N SER A 275 -5.34 11.96 15.73
CA SER A 275 -4.15 11.90 16.57
C SER A 275 -4.34 11.03 17.81
N LEU A 276 -5.56 10.90 18.33
CA LEU A 276 -5.84 10.16 19.56
C LEU A 276 -7.23 9.52 19.49
N ILE A 277 -7.30 8.25 19.91
CA ILE A 277 -8.54 7.50 20.13
C ILE A 277 -8.59 7.02 21.58
N GLU A 278 -9.55 7.53 22.35
CA GLU A 278 -9.79 7.15 23.74
C GLU A 278 -11.08 6.33 23.82
N GLN A 279 -11.05 5.17 24.47
CA GLN A 279 -12.23 4.34 24.66
C GLN A 279 -12.42 3.95 26.14
N ASN A 280 -13.67 3.84 26.55
CA ASN A 280 -14.09 3.34 27.86
C ASN A 280 -15.50 2.72 27.76
N ASP A 281 -16.10 2.37 28.89
CA ASP A 281 -17.45 1.76 28.94
C ASP A 281 -18.55 2.68 28.42
N GLN A 282 -18.31 4.00 28.37
CA GLN A 282 -19.27 5.00 27.91
C GLN A 282 -19.19 5.26 26.39
N GLY A 283 -18.15 4.79 25.71
CA GLY A 283 -17.96 4.99 24.27
C GLY A 283 -16.53 5.30 23.87
N VAL A 284 -16.40 6.00 22.74
CA VAL A 284 -15.13 6.39 22.16
C VAL A 284 -15.08 7.89 21.92
N ARG A 285 -13.94 8.49 22.17
CA ARG A 285 -13.60 9.87 21.80
C ARG A 285 -12.46 9.84 20.79
N VAL A 286 -12.62 10.59 19.72
CA VAL A 286 -11.62 10.71 18.64
C VAL A 286 -11.19 12.16 18.55
N THR A 287 -9.90 12.43 18.64
CA THR A 287 -9.29 13.76 18.56
C THR A 287 -8.60 13.96 17.23
N THR A 288 -8.83 15.10 16.61
CA THR A 288 -8.17 15.55 15.37
C THR A 288 -7.74 17.00 15.49
N SER A 289 -7.02 17.52 14.48
CA SER A 289 -6.73 18.95 14.36
C SER A 289 -7.97 19.84 14.25
N LYS A 290 -9.12 19.28 13.80
CA LYS A 290 -10.40 20.02 13.62
C LYS A 290 -11.35 19.92 14.83
N GLY A 291 -10.97 19.22 15.88
CA GLY A 291 -11.78 19.09 17.10
C GLY A 291 -11.90 17.64 17.58
N MET A 292 -12.86 17.42 18.48
CA MET A 292 -13.13 16.12 19.09
C MET A 292 -14.52 15.62 18.71
N TRP A 293 -14.63 14.34 18.43
CA TRP A 293 -15.89 13.64 18.15
C TRP A 293 -16.11 12.50 19.16
N SER A 294 -17.37 12.17 19.42
CA SER A 294 -17.74 11.06 20.30
C SER A 294 -18.65 10.08 19.56
N CYS A 295 -18.45 8.79 19.81
CA CYS A 295 -19.23 7.72 19.17
C CYS A 295 -19.33 6.48 20.08
N ASP A 296 -20.09 5.47 19.60
CA ASP A 296 -20.17 4.16 20.26
C ASP A 296 -19.08 3.21 19.78
N ARG A 297 -18.72 3.28 18.50
CA ARG A 297 -17.71 2.44 17.86
C ARG A 297 -16.86 3.24 16.87
N VAL A 298 -15.61 2.78 16.66
CA VAL A 298 -14.69 3.33 15.65
C VAL A 298 -14.28 2.23 14.68
N ILE A 299 -14.24 2.54 13.39
CA ILE A 299 -13.58 1.71 12.37
C ILE A 299 -12.34 2.46 11.89
N VAL A 300 -11.16 1.90 12.12
CA VAL A 300 -9.87 2.43 11.62
C VAL A 300 -9.51 1.71 10.33
N THR A 301 -9.33 2.47 9.25
CA THR A 301 -9.03 1.92 7.91
C THR A 301 -7.64 2.28 7.41
N ALA A 302 -6.84 2.93 8.26
CA ALA A 302 -5.45 3.22 7.98
C ALA A 302 -4.63 1.91 7.93
N PRO A 303 -3.65 1.80 7.01
CA PRO A 303 -2.78 0.64 6.99
C PRO A 303 -2.02 0.47 8.32
N PRO A 304 -1.60 -0.76 8.68
CA PRO A 304 -1.04 -1.05 10.00
C PRO A 304 0.02 -0.05 10.49
N PRO A 305 1.05 0.34 9.71
CA PRO A 305 2.07 1.27 10.20
C PRO A 305 1.54 2.71 10.35
N MET A 306 0.45 3.07 9.67
CA MET A 306 -0.19 4.38 9.85
C MET A 306 -1.14 4.37 11.05
N ALA A 307 -1.84 3.26 11.30
CA ALA A 307 -2.64 3.08 12.52
C ALA A 307 -1.78 3.16 13.79
N ALA A 308 -0.51 2.71 13.74
CA ALA A 308 0.46 2.85 14.83
C ALA A 308 0.85 4.31 15.15
N ARG A 309 0.51 5.27 14.32
CA ARG A 309 0.80 6.69 14.55
C ARG A 309 -0.34 7.44 15.25
N ILE A 310 -1.43 6.76 15.50
CA ILE A 310 -2.54 7.24 16.31
C ILE A 310 -2.26 6.82 17.76
N ASP A 311 -2.37 7.73 18.71
CA ASP A 311 -2.32 7.42 20.13
C ASP A 311 -3.62 6.75 20.58
N TYR A 312 -3.51 5.79 21.49
CA TYR A 312 -4.67 5.05 22.01
C TYR A 312 -4.69 5.05 23.55
N ILE A 313 -5.88 5.30 24.10
CA ILE A 313 -6.13 5.19 25.54
C ILE A 313 -7.35 4.27 25.76
N PRO A 314 -7.21 3.15 26.48
CA PRO A 314 -5.94 2.58 26.98
C PRO A 314 -4.98 2.18 25.85
N PRO A 315 -3.68 1.97 26.13
CA PRO A 315 -2.72 1.51 25.12
C PRO A 315 -3.20 0.22 24.43
N MET A 316 -2.80 0.05 23.17
CA MET A 316 -3.12 -1.16 22.42
C MET A 316 -2.53 -2.42 23.10
N PRO A 317 -3.22 -3.58 23.03
CA PRO A 317 -2.65 -4.85 23.45
C PRO A 317 -1.30 -5.10 22.77
N ALA A 318 -0.35 -5.69 23.47
CA ALA A 318 1.03 -5.91 23.00
C ALA A 318 1.10 -6.64 21.65
N ARG A 319 0.15 -7.56 21.37
CA ARG A 319 0.08 -8.21 20.05
C ARG A 319 -0.29 -7.25 18.93
N ARG A 320 -1.26 -6.34 19.14
CA ARG A 320 -1.66 -5.35 18.14
C ARG A 320 -0.55 -4.33 17.91
N ASP A 321 0.05 -3.82 18.98
CA ASP A 321 1.16 -2.89 18.91
C ASP A 321 2.38 -3.54 18.23
N GLY A 322 2.72 -4.78 18.62
CA GLY A 322 3.80 -5.54 18.00
C GLY A 322 3.59 -5.81 16.50
N LEU A 323 2.36 -6.06 16.05
CA LEU A 323 2.01 -6.22 14.63
C LEU A 323 2.28 -4.94 13.84
N THR A 324 1.74 -3.82 14.29
CA THR A 324 1.81 -2.56 13.55
C THR A 324 3.23 -2.03 13.38
N GLN A 325 4.13 -2.36 14.31
CA GLN A 325 5.56 -2.03 14.22
C GLN A 325 6.33 -2.90 13.23
N ARG A 326 5.77 -4.03 12.76
CA ARG A 326 6.45 -5.06 11.96
C ARG A 326 5.86 -5.29 10.58
N MET A 327 4.95 -4.42 10.17
CA MET A 327 4.36 -4.45 8.83
C MET A 327 4.65 -3.12 8.09
N PRO A 328 5.87 -2.91 7.58
CA PRO A 328 6.18 -1.70 6.82
C PRO A 328 5.39 -1.68 5.50
N MET A 329 5.14 -0.48 4.99
CA MET A 329 4.61 -0.32 3.63
C MET A 329 5.67 -0.72 2.61
N GLY A 330 5.25 -1.28 1.48
CA GLY A 330 6.10 -1.42 0.31
C GLY A 330 6.56 -0.05 -0.21
N CYS A 331 7.63 -0.05 -1.00
CA CYS A 331 8.21 1.16 -1.57
C CYS A 331 7.93 1.21 -3.06
N VAL A 332 7.29 2.28 -3.55
CA VAL A 332 6.94 2.42 -4.96
C VAL A 332 6.99 3.87 -5.43
N ILE A 333 7.48 4.05 -6.64
CA ILE A 333 7.33 5.28 -7.43
C ILE A 333 6.60 4.88 -8.70
N LYS A 334 5.41 5.43 -8.92
CA LYS A 334 4.64 5.20 -10.14
C LYS A 334 4.89 6.33 -11.13
N VAL A 335 5.09 5.98 -12.40
CA VAL A 335 5.33 6.93 -13.48
C VAL A 335 4.35 6.68 -14.61
N VAL A 336 3.78 7.76 -15.16
CA VAL A 336 3.01 7.75 -16.41
C VAL A 336 3.65 8.70 -17.40
N ILE A 337 3.87 8.22 -18.62
CA ILE A 337 4.63 8.91 -19.66
C ILE A 337 3.80 8.97 -20.93
N ALA A 338 3.61 10.16 -21.49
CA ALA A 338 2.94 10.34 -22.76
C ALA A 338 3.93 10.53 -23.91
N TYR A 339 3.54 10.08 -25.10
CA TYR A 339 4.27 10.20 -26.35
C TYR A 339 3.34 10.67 -27.47
N GLU A 340 3.90 11.20 -28.53
CA GLU A 340 3.13 11.62 -29.72
C GLU A 340 2.31 10.48 -30.33
N LYS A 341 2.85 9.24 -30.29
CA LYS A 341 2.20 8.02 -30.75
C LYS A 341 2.69 6.81 -29.96
N PRO A 342 1.92 5.69 -29.93
CA PRO A 342 2.33 4.45 -29.30
C PRO A 342 3.33 3.69 -30.20
N PHE A 343 4.54 4.22 -30.36
CA PHE A 343 5.54 3.73 -31.30
C PHE A 343 6.00 2.29 -31.04
N TRP A 344 5.87 1.78 -29.81
CA TRP A 344 6.13 0.37 -29.52
C TRP A 344 5.13 -0.56 -30.21
N ARG A 345 3.87 -0.14 -30.37
CA ARG A 345 2.86 -0.90 -31.14
C ARG A 345 3.23 -1.01 -32.59
N GLU A 346 3.82 0.04 -33.19
CA GLU A 346 4.33 0.02 -34.59
C GLU A 346 5.52 -0.96 -34.74
N GLN A 347 6.24 -1.25 -33.66
CA GLN A 347 7.31 -2.25 -33.58
C GLN A 347 6.78 -3.67 -33.34
N GLY A 348 5.46 -3.87 -33.23
CA GLY A 348 4.81 -5.13 -32.91
C GLY A 348 4.89 -5.50 -31.43
N LEU A 349 5.14 -4.54 -30.51
CA LEU A 349 5.29 -4.77 -29.08
C LEU A 349 3.99 -4.45 -28.34
N SER A 350 3.71 -5.22 -27.27
CA SER A 350 2.59 -5.01 -26.35
C SER A 350 2.77 -3.80 -25.42
N GLY A 351 4.00 -3.43 -25.15
CA GLY A 351 4.36 -2.45 -24.13
C GLY A 351 4.82 -3.07 -22.81
N LEU A 352 4.69 -4.38 -22.62
CA LEU A 352 5.19 -5.07 -21.40
C LEU A 352 6.66 -5.43 -21.55
N VAL A 353 7.45 -5.08 -20.51
CA VAL A 353 8.83 -5.55 -20.34
C VAL A 353 9.01 -6.05 -18.92
N LEU A 354 9.55 -7.27 -18.79
CA LEU A 354 10.01 -7.86 -17.55
C LEU A 354 11.54 -7.97 -17.60
N SER A 355 12.25 -7.33 -16.68
CA SER A 355 13.71 -7.29 -16.69
C SER A 355 14.30 -7.23 -15.28
N ASP A 356 15.39 -7.94 -15.07
CA ASP A 356 16.28 -7.81 -13.89
C ASP A 356 17.49 -6.91 -14.17
N LYS A 357 17.58 -6.34 -15.37
CA LYS A 357 18.70 -5.52 -15.84
C LYS A 357 18.50 -4.03 -15.61
N VAL A 358 17.25 -3.59 -15.54
CA VAL A 358 16.87 -2.19 -15.33
C VAL A 358 16.17 -2.01 -13.99
N GLU A 359 16.24 -0.82 -13.43
CA GLU A 359 15.66 -0.51 -12.12
C GLU A 359 14.23 0.02 -12.23
N PHE A 360 13.87 0.59 -13.39
CA PHE A 360 12.52 1.00 -13.71
C PHE A 360 11.82 -0.11 -14.49
N GLY A 361 10.81 -0.74 -13.88
CA GLY A 361 10.04 -1.83 -14.48
C GLY A 361 9.21 -2.58 -13.43
N PRO A 362 8.21 -3.36 -13.84
CA PRO A 362 7.73 -3.47 -15.22
C PRO A 362 6.99 -2.21 -15.70
N TRP A 363 6.85 -2.07 -17.02
CA TRP A 363 5.96 -1.07 -17.59
C TRP A 363 5.01 -1.70 -18.60
N LEU A 364 3.85 -1.04 -18.78
CA LEU A 364 2.76 -1.51 -19.64
C LEU A 364 2.21 -0.35 -20.48
N ASP A 365 1.56 -0.72 -21.57
CA ASP A 365 0.78 0.22 -22.38
C ASP A 365 -0.38 0.82 -21.54
N ARG A 366 -0.60 2.13 -21.65
CA ARG A 366 -1.66 2.86 -20.94
C ARG A 366 -2.54 3.67 -21.91
N VAL A 367 -2.60 3.29 -23.19
CA VAL A 367 -3.41 3.98 -24.19
C VAL A 367 -4.89 3.65 -24.00
N THR A 368 -5.72 4.68 -23.91
CA THR A 368 -7.18 4.58 -23.82
C THR A 368 -7.83 5.21 -25.06
N PRO A 369 -9.14 5.06 -25.25
CA PRO A 369 -9.88 5.83 -26.26
C PRO A 369 -9.81 7.36 -26.07
N LEU A 370 -9.43 7.83 -24.87
CA LEU A 370 -9.26 9.24 -24.55
C LEU A 370 -7.83 9.72 -24.87
N THR A 371 -6.86 8.82 -24.96
CA THR A 371 -5.44 9.14 -25.12
C THR A 371 -5.17 9.70 -26.53
N ARG A 372 -4.62 10.91 -26.57
CA ARG A 372 -4.11 11.51 -27.81
C ARG A 372 -2.64 11.15 -27.94
N GLY A 373 -2.32 10.08 -28.70
CA GLY A 373 -0.95 9.60 -28.85
C GLY A 373 -0.70 8.27 -28.16
N GLY A 374 0.49 8.09 -27.58
CA GLY A 374 0.88 6.92 -26.80
C GLY A 374 1.02 7.25 -25.32
N ALA A 375 0.80 6.26 -24.44
CA ALA A 375 1.09 6.37 -23.03
C ALA A 375 1.62 5.03 -22.48
N LEU A 376 2.65 5.10 -21.62
CA LEU A 376 3.17 4.00 -20.82
C LEU A 376 2.99 4.29 -19.34
N VAL A 377 2.76 3.25 -18.57
CA VAL A 377 2.80 3.28 -17.10
C VAL A 377 3.86 2.30 -16.62
N GLY A 378 4.65 2.69 -15.62
CA GLY A 378 5.67 1.80 -15.05
C GLY A 378 6.06 2.24 -13.65
N PHE A 379 6.99 1.48 -13.05
CA PHE A 379 7.27 1.57 -11.63
C PHE A 379 8.76 1.47 -11.33
N PHE A 380 9.21 2.15 -10.27
CA PHE A 380 10.27 1.65 -9.43
C PHE A 380 9.60 0.96 -8.25
N ASP A 381 9.99 -0.26 -7.97
CA ASP A 381 9.45 -1.06 -6.86
C ASP A 381 10.57 -1.56 -5.95
N GLY A 382 10.28 -1.72 -4.66
CA GLY A 382 11.22 -2.29 -3.69
C GLY A 382 12.48 -1.46 -3.47
N GLY A 383 13.65 -2.09 -3.57
CA GLY A 383 14.97 -1.47 -3.40
C GLY A 383 15.24 -0.30 -4.34
N PRO A 384 15.00 -0.44 -5.66
CA PRO A 384 15.05 0.67 -6.61
C PRO A 384 14.20 1.86 -6.19
N ALA A 385 12.97 1.64 -5.74
CA ALA A 385 12.13 2.75 -5.27
C ALA A 385 12.71 3.44 -4.01
N GLN A 386 13.34 2.70 -3.10
CA GLN A 386 14.01 3.28 -1.92
C GLN A 386 15.17 4.17 -2.34
N GLU A 387 16.01 3.70 -3.27
CA GLU A 387 17.16 4.46 -3.74
C GLU A 387 16.72 5.71 -4.51
N TRP A 388 15.80 5.55 -5.47
CA TRP A 388 15.38 6.63 -6.35
C TRP A 388 14.44 7.64 -5.70
N ALA A 389 13.76 7.31 -4.61
CA ALA A 389 12.88 8.26 -3.91
C ALA A 389 13.62 9.53 -3.44
N ASP A 390 14.90 9.41 -3.06
CA ASP A 390 15.69 10.53 -2.55
C ASP A 390 16.51 11.25 -3.63
N ARG A 391 16.55 10.74 -4.87
CA ARG A 391 17.19 11.41 -6.00
C ARG A 391 16.35 12.58 -6.52
N PRO A 392 16.95 13.57 -7.18
CA PRO A 392 16.22 14.64 -7.88
C PRO A 392 15.25 14.09 -8.95
N ALA A 393 14.12 14.78 -9.16
CA ALA A 393 13.11 14.35 -10.15
C ALA A 393 13.67 14.26 -11.57
N GLU A 394 14.58 15.14 -11.93
CA GLU A 394 15.24 15.15 -13.24
C GLU A 394 16.11 13.92 -13.44
N GLU A 395 16.79 13.44 -12.41
CA GLU A 395 17.61 12.22 -12.47
C GLU A 395 16.70 11.00 -12.61
N ARG A 396 15.60 10.93 -11.85
CA ARG A 396 14.60 9.87 -11.98
C ARG A 396 14.04 9.82 -13.39
N ARG A 397 13.60 10.97 -13.91
CA ARG A 397 13.09 11.07 -15.28
C ARG A 397 14.11 10.59 -16.30
N ALA A 398 15.36 11.01 -16.19
CA ALA A 398 16.44 10.59 -17.10
C ALA A 398 16.65 9.07 -17.04
N LYS A 399 16.65 8.47 -15.85
CA LYS A 399 16.77 7.02 -15.65
C LYS A 399 15.60 6.27 -16.30
N VAL A 400 14.36 6.68 -16.04
CA VAL A 400 13.15 6.10 -16.61
C VAL A 400 13.21 6.07 -18.13
N LEU A 401 13.53 7.21 -18.74
CA LEU A 401 13.59 7.31 -20.22
C LEU A 401 14.73 6.47 -20.80
N ALA A 402 15.88 6.40 -20.12
CA ALA A 402 17.00 5.58 -20.54
C ALA A 402 16.67 4.07 -20.47
N ASP A 403 15.99 3.63 -19.38
CA ASP A 403 15.59 2.23 -19.22
C ASP A 403 14.58 1.80 -20.31
N ILE A 404 13.59 2.64 -20.61
CA ILE A 404 12.64 2.36 -21.68
C ILE A 404 13.34 2.35 -23.06
N ALA A 405 14.27 3.30 -23.28
CA ALA A 405 15.00 3.40 -24.54
C ALA A 405 15.87 2.17 -24.83
N LEU A 406 16.33 1.48 -23.81
CA LEU A 406 17.09 0.23 -23.96
C LEU A 406 16.31 -0.82 -24.76
N TYR A 407 14.99 -0.88 -24.58
CA TYR A 407 14.13 -1.87 -25.23
C TYR A 407 13.32 -1.32 -26.40
N PHE A 408 12.93 -0.04 -26.35
CA PHE A 408 12.02 0.56 -27.34
C PHE A 408 12.71 1.57 -28.28
N GLY A 409 14.01 1.85 -28.04
CA GLY A 409 14.82 2.74 -28.87
C GLY A 409 14.64 4.23 -28.56
N ASP A 410 15.35 5.07 -29.30
CA ASP A 410 15.53 6.51 -29.03
C ASP A 410 14.23 7.34 -29.03
N GLN A 411 13.15 6.82 -29.59
CA GLN A 411 11.83 7.48 -29.50
C GLN A 411 11.36 7.63 -28.06
N ALA A 412 11.74 6.68 -27.18
CA ALA A 412 11.42 6.73 -25.76
C ALA A 412 12.04 7.94 -25.03
N LEU A 413 13.13 8.52 -25.56
CA LEU A 413 13.78 9.71 -24.99
C LEU A 413 13.02 11.01 -25.24
N LYS A 414 11.92 10.98 -26.01
CA LYS A 414 11.18 12.16 -26.46
C LYS A 414 9.72 12.12 -25.97
N PRO A 415 9.46 12.09 -24.65
CA PRO A 415 8.10 12.14 -24.13
C PRO A 415 7.49 13.53 -24.40
N THR A 416 6.17 13.55 -24.64
CA THR A 416 5.39 14.80 -24.73
C THR A 416 4.94 15.28 -23.36
N ASP A 417 4.77 14.36 -22.39
CA ASP A 417 4.46 14.69 -21.00
C ASP A 417 4.95 13.57 -20.07
N TYR A 418 5.08 13.88 -18.76
CA TYR A 418 5.62 12.98 -17.75
C TYR A 418 5.07 13.34 -16.38
N LEU A 419 4.56 12.37 -15.67
CA LEU A 419 4.10 12.53 -14.28
C LEU A 419 4.60 11.36 -13.43
N GLU A 420 5.07 11.67 -12.23
CA GLU A 420 5.46 10.68 -11.24
C GLU A 420 4.80 10.91 -9.88
N GLU A 421 4.58 9.84 -9.14
CA GLU A 421 4.15 9.86 -7.75
C GLU A 421 5.10 9.04 -6.89
N VAL A 422 5.79 9.69 -5.98
CA VAL A 422 6.72 9.05 -5.03
C VAL A 422 5.95 8.70 -3.75
N TRP A 423 5.32 7.52 -3.73
CA TRP A 423 4.44 7.09 -2.63
C TRP A 423 5.13 7.01 -1.27
N THR A 424 6.41 6.69 -1.25
CA THR A 424 7.23 6.66 -0.02
C THR A 424 7.34 8.03 0.66
N ARG A 425 7.20 9.11 -0.12
CA ARG A 425 7.24 10.50 0.38
C ARG A 425 5.86 11.06 0.74
N THR A 426 4.77 10.34 0.48
CA THR A 426 3.43 10.78 0.89
C THR A 426 3.28 10.61 2.41
N PRO A 427 3.03 11.67 3.18
CA PRO A 427 3.10 11.59 4.66
C PRO A 427 2.02 10.70 5.27
N LEU A 428 0.89 10.51 4.59
CA LEU A 428 -0.28 9.79 5.08
C LEU A 428 -0.31 8.29 4.68
N ASN A 429 0.50 7.88 3.71
CA ASN A 429 0.58 6.48 3.28
C ASN A 429 1.99 5.90 3.49
N ARG A 430 3.04 6.70 3.23
CA ARG A 430 4.46 6.35 3.36
C ARG A 430 4.88 5.12 2.56
N GLY A 431 4.19 4.87 1.46
CA GLY A 431 4.44 3.77 0.55
C GLY A 431 3.16 3.16 -0.03
N GLY A 432 3.31 2.07 -0.73
CA GLY A 432 2.32 1.24 -1.42
C GLY A 432 3.00 -0.08 -1.82
N TYR A 433 2.30 -1.03 -2.35
CA TYR A 433 0.86 -1.10 -2.52
C TYR A 433 0.16 -1.48 -1.21
N VAL A 434 0.81 -2.30 -0.37
CA VAL A 434 0.30 -2.96 0.83
C VAL A 434 1.38 -2.95 1.92
N ALA A 435 1.00 -3.14 3.18
CA ALA A 435 1.94 -3.38 4.26
C ALA A 435 2.38 -4.86 4.23
N VAL A 436 3.69 -5.09 4.23
CA VAL A 436 4.30 -6.43 4.04
C VAL A 436 5.01 -6.87 5.32
N PRO A 437 4.56 -7.95 5.98
CA PRO A 437 5.25 -8.50 7.13
C PRO A 437 6.50 -9.30 6.73
N GLY A 438 7.55 -9.16 7.52
CA GLY A 438 8.71 -10.03 7.45
C GLY A 438 8.48 -11.38 8.15
N PRO A 439 9.50 -12.28 8.17
CA PRO A 439 9.43 -13.58 8.81
C PRO A 439 9.00 -13.52 10.28
N GLY A 440 8.20 -14.51 10.72
CA GLY A 440 7.73 -14.67 12.10
C GLY A 440 6.60 -13.74 12.52
N VAL A 441 6.20 -12.79 11.67
CA VAL A 441 5.19 -11.78 12.04
C VAL A 441 3.78 -12.37 12.03
N LEU A 442 3.42 -13.14 11.00
CA LEU A 442 2.06 -13.70 10.91
C LEU A 442 1.80 -14.73 12.00
N THR A 443 2.74 -15.61 12.29
CA THR A 443 2.58 -16.63 13.32
C THR A 443 2.55 -16.05 14.74
N ALA A 444 3.24 -14.92 14.98
CA ALA A 444 3.27 -14.29 16.30
C ALA A 444 2.13 -13.30 16.54
N PHE A 445 1.70 -12.57 15.49
CA PHE A 445 0.84 -11.40 15.66
C PHE A 445 -0.37 -11.40 14.71
N GLY A 446 -0.49 -12.33 13.75
CA GLY A 446 -1.49 -12.28 12.67
C GLY A 446 -2.93 -12.18 13.15
N GLU A 447 -3.31 -12.84 14.26
CA GLU A 447 -4.63 -12.74 14.86
C GLU A 447 -5.05 -11.29 15.15
N ALA A 448 -4.08 -10.45 15.56
CA ALA A 448 -4.37 -9.06 15.90
C ALA A 448 -4.65 -8.16 14.68
N LEU A 449 -4.48 -8.67 13.45
CA LEU A 449 -4.62 -7.85 12.24
C LEU A 449 -6.05 -7.30 12.05
N ALA A 450 -7.06 -8.15 12.26
CA ALA A 450 -8.46 -7.80 12.08
C ALA A 450 -9.29 -7.87 13.37
N GLU A 451 -8.75 -8.47 14.45
CA GLU A 451 -9.47 -8.65 15.71
C GLU A 451 -9.78 -7.29 16.35
N PRO A 452 -11.04 -7.00 16.71
CA PRO A 452 -11.42 -5.76 17.37
C PRO A 452 -10.74 -5.59 18.73
N VAL A 453 -10.38 -4.37 19.07
CA VAL A 453 -9.86 -4.01 20.40
C VAL A 453 -10.90 -3.16 21.13
N GLY A 454 -11.72 -3.81 21.96
CA GLY A 454 -12.83 -3.16 22.65
C GLY A 454 -13.85 -2.57 21.69
N ARG A 455 -13.87 -1.24 21.56
CA ARG A 455 -14.80 -0.51 20.67
C ARG A 455 -14.18 -0.11 19.32
N ILE A 456 -12.94 -0.51 19.07
CA ILE A 456 -12.19 -0.19 17.85
C ILE A 456 -12.17 -1.42 16.94
N HIS A 457 -12.66 -1.25 15.71
CA HIS A 457 -12.66 -2.23 14.63
C HIS A 457 -11.67 -1.83 13.54
N TRP A 458 -11.19 -2.80 12.79
CA TRP A 458 -10.15 -2.60 11.79
C TRP A 458 -10.66 -2.97 10.40
N ALA A 459 -10.38 -2.11 9.43
CA ALA A 459 -10.57 -2.39 8.02
C ALA A 459 -9.33 -1.90 7.23
N GLY A 460 -9.36 -2.04 5.95
CA GLY A 460 -8.22 -1.84 5.06
C GLY A 460 -7.88 -3.15 4.37
N THR A 461 -7.31 -3.08 3.18
CA THR A 461 -7.07 -4.24 2.34
C THR A 461 -6.21 -5.31 3.02
N GLU A 462 -5.33 -4.92 3.93
CA GLU A 462 -4.49 -5.82 4.73
C GLU A 462 -5.32 -6.77 5.61
N THR A 463 -6.56 -6.40 5.94
CA THR A 463 -7.47 -7.19 6.80
C THR A 463 -8.47 -8.03 6.00
N SER A 464 -8.34 -8.08 4.68
CA SER A 464 -9.22 -8.87 3.81
C SER A 464 -8.81 -10.34 3.78
N ASP A 465 -9.76 -11.20 3.43
CA ASP A 465 -9.58 -12.62 3.16
C ASP A 465 -9.44 -12.93 1.67
N VAL A 466 -9.93 -12.04 0.82
CA VAL A 466 -9.91 -12.14 -0.64
C VAL A 466 -9.30 -10.87 -1.21
N TRP A 467 -8.42 -11.00 -2.19
CA TRP A 467 -7.72 -9.91 -2.85
C TRP A 467 -7.03 -8.94 -1.87
N VAL A 468 -6.27 -9.51 -0.92
CA VAL A 468 -5.40 -8.73 -0.01
C VAL A 468 -4.50 -7.80 -0.82
N GLY A 469 -4.34 -6.54 -0.40
CA GLY A 469 -3.53 -5.54 -1.11
C GLY A 469 -4.25 -4.80 -2.24
N TYR A 470 -5.37 -5.29 -2.73
CA TYR A 470 -6.15 -4.70 -3.82
C TYR A 470 -7.33 -3.85 -3.33
N VAL A 471 -7.90 -3.06 -4.25
CA VAL A 471 -9.09 -2.24 -3.96
C VAL A 471 -10.30 -3.12 -3.63
N ASP A 472 -10.44 -4.26 -4.31
CA ASP A 472 -11.47 -5.24 -4.02
C ASP A 472 -11.43 -5.73 -2.57
N GLY A 473 -10.24 -6.07 -2.08
CA GLY A 473 -10.03 -6.43 -0.67
C GLY A 473 -10.33 -5.29 0.30
N ALA A 474 -10.03 -4.05 -0.09
CA ALA A 474 -10.41 -2.90 0.73
C ALA A 474 -11.94 -2.77 0.86
N ILE A 475 -12.71 -2.96 -0.23
CA ILE A 475 -14.16 -2.96 -0.21
C ILE A 475 -14.69 -4.08 0.70
N ARG A 476 -14.19 -5.33 0.51
CA ARG A 476 -14.57 -6.49 1.35
C ARG A 476 -14.33 -6.24 2.83
N SER A 477 -13.16 -5.73 3.18
CA SER A 477 -12.81 -5.41 4.56
C SER A 477 -13.72 -4.34 5.17
N GLY A 478 -14.13 -3.34 4.39
CA GLY A 478 -15.08 -2.31 4.79
C GLY A 478 -16.47 -2.90 5.10
N LYS A 479 -16.99 -3.77 4.23
CA LYS A 479 -18.25 -4.50 4.44
C LYS A 479 -18.19 -5.36 5.70
N ARG A 480 -17.10 -6.13 5.89
CA ARG A 480 -16.88 -6.97 7.08
C ARG A 480 -16.91 -6.15 8.36
N ALA A 481 -16.12 -5.06 8.41
CA ALA A 481 -16.02 -4.22 9.61
C ALA A 481 -17.34 -3.52 9.93
N ALA A 482 -18.10 -3.07 8.92
CA ALA A 482 -19.44 -2.54 9.12
C ALA A 482 -20.39 -3.59 9.71
N ALA A 483 -20.38 -4.82 9.17
CA ALA A 483 -21.18 -5.93 9.69
C ALA A 483 -20.82 -6.31 11.14
N GLU A 484 -19.52 -6.29 11.50
CA GLU A 484 -19.06 -6.50 12.87
C GLU A 484 -19.64 -5.45 13.83
N VAL A 485 -19.54 -4.18 13.44
CA VAL A 485 -20.05 -3.06 14.24
C VAL A 485 -21.57 -3.14 14.41
N LEU A 486 -22.32 -3.47 13.34
CA LEU A 486 -23.78 -3.60 13.38
C LEU A 486 -24.28 -4.70 14.33
N ARG A 487 -23.49 -5.76 14.56
CA ARG A 487 -23.87 -6.84 15.50
C ARG A 487 -23.73 -6.41 16.97
N VAL A 488 -23.02 -5.36 17.27
CA VAL A 488 -22.68 -4.92 18.65
C VAL A 488 -23.20 -3.51 18.98
N LEU A 489 -23.95 -2.89 18.06
CA LEU A 489 -24.74 -1.67 18.24
C LEU A 489 -26.21 -1.98 18.49
#